data_4127169568041243802f989f0a786478
#
_entry.id   4127169568041243802f989f0a786478
#
_cell.length_a   1.000
_cell.length_b   1.000
_cell.length_c   1.000
_cell.angle_alpha   90.00
_cell.angle_beta   90.00
_cell.angle_gamma   90.00
#
_symmetry.space_group_name_H-M   'P 1'
#
loop_
_entity.id
_entity.type
_entity.pdbx_description
1 polymer ?
#
loop_
_entity_poly.entity_id
_entity_poly.type
_entity_poly.pdbx_seq_one_letter_code
_entity_poly.pdbx_strand_id
1 'polypeptide(L)'
;MRAIETTVPLPLDEAAAVVRAALAENGFGVLTEIDVAATLKAKLDVDRPALKILGACNPGFAHQALQLDPNAALLLPCNVVLEPAPDGGTRVSAVDPRALMPEPEFAELAESAAAKLTAALDTASHGTTGS
;
A
#
# COMPACT_ATOMS: atom_id res chain seq x y z
N MET A 1 -10.29 -1.54 11.11
CA MET A 1 -8.83 -1.76 11.02
C MET A 1 -8.15 -0.43 10.75
N ARG A 2 -7.02 -0.22 11.37
CA ARG A 2 -6.27 1.03 11.24
C ARG A 2 -5.51 1.08 9.92
N ALA A 3 -5.70 2.16 9.16
CA ALA A 3 -5.05 2.33 7.87
C ALA A 3 -4.56 3.76 7.69
N ILE A 4 -3.57 3.92 6.82
CA ILE A 4 -3.13 5.23 6.33
C ILE A 4 -3.87 5.42 5.01
N GLU A 5 -4.66 6.49 4.89
CA GLU A 5 -5.56 6.68 3.75
C GLU A 5 -5.36 8.01 3.06
N THR A 6 -5.61 8.02 1.75
CA THR A 6 -5.70 9.24 0.96
C THR A 6 -6.63 9.02 -0.24
N THR A 7 -6.89 10.08 -0.98
CA THR A 7 -7.61 10.03 -2.26
C THR A 7 -6.73 10.64 -3.34
N VAL A 8 -6.63 9.95 -4.47
CA VAL A 8 -5.92 10.45 -5.65
C VAL A 8 -6.96 10.88 -6.67
N PRO A 9 -6.90 12.11 -7.19
CA PRO A 9 -7.94 12.64 -8.09
C PRO A 9 -7.76 12.14 -9.54
N LEU A 10 -7.62 10.82 -9.71
CA LEU A 10 -7.43 10.15 -11.00
C LEU A 10 -8.17 8.83 -11.00
N PRO A 11 -8.59 8.33 -12.18
CA PRO A 11 -9.12 6.96 -12.29
C PRO A 11 -8.10 5.92 -11.83
N LEU A 12 -8.58 4.73 -11.50
CA LEU A 12 -7.80 3.72 -10.80
C LEU A 12 -6.47 3.35 -11.47
N ASP A 13 -6.45 3.14 -12.79
CA ASP A 13 -5.22 2.73 -13.47
C ASP A 13 -4.17 3.85 -13.48
N GLU A 14 -4.61 5.09 -13.68
CA GLU A 14 -3.72 6.25 -13.61
C GLU A 14 -3.26 6.49 -12.18
N ALA A 15 -4.16 6.34 -11.21
CA ALA A 15 -3.82 6.46 -9.79
C ALA A 15 -2.80 5.39 -9.39
N ALA A 16 -2.93 4.17 -9.90
CA ALA A 16 -1.97 3.10 -9.61
C ALA A 16 -0.56 3.49 -10.05
N ALA A 17 -0.42 4.10 -11.23
CA ALA A 17 0.89 4.56 -11.72
C ALA A 17 1.47 5.64 -10.82
N VAL A 18 0.65 6.60 -10.37
CA VAL A 18 1.07 7.67 -9.46
C VAL A 18 1.51 7.09 -8.11
N VAL A 19 0.73 6.14 -7.58
CA VAL A 19 1.04 5.49 -6.30
C VAL A 19 2.35 4.69 -6.39
N ARG A 20 2.57 3.96 -7.48
CA ARG A 20 3.82 3.22 -7.69
C ARG A 20 5.02 4.16 -7.70
N ALA A 21 4.93 5.28 -8.40
CA ALA A 21 6.00 6.27 -8.45
C ALA A 21 6.27 6.89 -7.07
N ALA A 22 5.21 7.25 -6.35
CA ALA A 22 5.34 7.84 -5.02
C ALA A 22 5.95 6.85 -4.01
N LEU A 23 5.56 5.59 -4.08
CA LEU A 23 6.16 4.54 -3.26
C LEU A 23 7.65 4.40 -3.54
N ALA A 24 8.04 4.38 -4.82
CA ALA A 24 9.44 4.27 -5.22
C ALA A 24 10.27 5.44 -4.70
N GLU A 25 9.74 6.65 -4.73
CA GLU A 25 10.43 7.83 -4.20
C GLU A 25 10.68 7.72 -2.69
N ASN A 26 9.91 6.91 -1.99
CA ASN A 26 10.02 6.70 -0.56
C ASN A 26 10.64 5.34 -0.19
N GLY A 27 11.32 4.71 -1.14
CA GLY A 27 12.06 3.49 -0.89
C GLY A 27 11.26 2.20 -0.95
N PHE A 28 10.01 2.24 -1.43
CA PHE A 28 9.18 1.05 -1.56
C PHE A 28 9.12 0.57 -3.00
N GLY A 29 9.42 -0.71 -3.22
CA GLY A 29 9.19 -1.35 -4.50
C GLY A 29 7.86 -2.11 -4.47
N VAL A 30 7.12 -2.09 -5.58
CA VAL A 30 5.90 -2.90 -5.71
C VAL A 30 6.30 -4.27 -6.24
N LEU A 31 6.13 -5.29 -5.40
CA LEU A 31 6.51 -6.67 -5.72
C LEU A 31 5.38 -7.44 -6.37
N THR A 32 4.14 -7.15 -5.98
CA THR A 32 2.96 -7.88 -6.44
C THR A 32 1.82 -6.93 -6.74
N GLU A 33 0.96 -7.34 -7.65
CA GLU A 33 -0.29 -6.64 -7.92
C GLU A 33 -1.37 -7.69 -8.07
N ILE A 34 -2.47 -7.52 -7.32
CA ILE A 34 -3.60 -8.44 -7.33
C ILE A 34 -4.84 -7.66 -7.76
N ASP A 35 -5.47 -8.11 -8.83
CA ASP A 35 -6.77 -7.59 -9.24
C ASP A 35 -7.84 -8.46 -8.60
N VAL A 36 -8.35 -7.98 -7.46
CA VAL A 36 -9.33 -8.75 -6.66
C VAL A 36 -10.64 -8.90 -7.39
N ALA A 37 -11.13 -7.84 -8.04
CA ALA A 37 -12.38 -7.89 -8.78
C ALA A 37 -12.32 -8.93 -9.90
N ALA A 38 -11.23 -8.96 -10.66
CA ALA A 38 -11.02 -9.94 -11.73
C ALA A 38 -10.92 -11.37 -11.18
N THR A 39 -10.24 -11.54 -10.06
CA THR A 39 -10.10 -12.85 -9.41
C THR A 39 -11.44 -13.39 -8.96
N LEU A 40 -12.27 -12.56 -8.32
CA LEU A 40 -13.60 -12.97 -7.86
C LEU A 40 -14.53 -13.27 -9.03
N LYS A 41 -14.41 -12.50 -10.11
CA LYS A 41 -15.18 -12.78 -11.33
C LYS A 41 -14.81 -14.14 -11.93
N ALA A 42 -13.51 -14.43 -12.02
CA ALA A 42 -13.03 -15.68 -12.60
C ALA A 42 -13.39 -16.90 -11.76
N LYS A 43 -13.32 -16.77 -10.43
CA LYS A 43 -13.49 -17.93 -9.54
C LYS A 43 -14.92 -18.14 -9.04
N LEU A 44 -15.68 -17.06 -8.87
CA LEU A 44 -17.00 -17.12 -8.25
C LEU A 44 -18.11 -16.55 -9.14
N ASP A 45 -17.74 -16.01 -10.31
CA ASP A 45 -18.67 -15.30 -11.19
C ASP A 45 -19.40 -14.16 -10.47
N VAL A 46 -18.67 -13.46 -9.57
CA VAL A 46 -19.19 -12.33 -8.80
C VAL A 46 -18.69 -11.05 -9.45
N ASP A 47 -19.62 -10.11 -9.68
CA ASP A 47 -19.29 -8.78 -10.14
C ASP A 47 -19.20 -7.83 -8.95
N ARG A 48 -18.16 -7.03 -8.90
CA ARG A 48 -17.96 -6.02 -7.86
C ARG A 48 -17.17 -4.85 -8.42
N PRO A 49 -17.19 -3.67 -7.78
CA PRO A 49 -16.34 -2.55 -8.17
C PRO A 49 -14.86 -2.94 -8.19
N ALA A 50 -14.08 -2.27 -9.02
CA ALA A 50 -12.66 -2.53 -9.14
C ALA A 50 -11.97 -2.45 -7.77
N LEU A 51 -11.01 -3.32 -7.55
CA LEU A 51 -10.24 -3.37 -6.33
C LEU A 51 -8.88 -3.98 -6.67
N LYS A 52 -7.81 -3.21 -6.43
CA LYS A 52 -6.44 -3.70 -6.62
C LYS A 52 -5.67 -3.65 -5.32
N ILE A 53 -4.80 -4.63 -5.12
CA ILE A 53 -3.88 -4.65 -3.99
C ILE A 53 -2.46 -4.67 -4.53
N LEU A 54 -1.65 -3.68 -4.12
CA LEU A 54 -0.23 -3.64 -4.41
C LEU A 54 0.52 -4.13 -3.18
N GLY A 55 1.43 -5.06 -3.38
CA GLY A 55 2.33 -5.50 -2.31
C GLY A 55 3.60 -4.67 -2.36
N ALA A 56 3.75 -3.74 -1.42
CA ALA A 56 4.89 -2.82 -1.37
C ALA A 56 5.90 -3.27 -0.33
N CYS A 57 7.18 -3.23 -0.68
CA CYS A 57 8.26 -3.63 0.21
C CYS A 57 9.37 -2.59 0.20
N ASN A 58 9.79 -2.20 1.40
CA ASN A 58 11.03 -1.46 1.60
C ASN A 58 12.07 -2.46 2.05
N PRO A 59 13.07 -2.79 1.23
CA PRO A 59 14.03 -3.85 1.56
C PRO A 59 14.77 -3.63 2.88
N GLY A 60 15.11 -2.38 3.19
CA GLY A 60 15.80 -2.06 4.45
C GLY A 60 14.93 -2.38 5.67
N PHE A 61 13.67 -1.97 5.63
CA PHE A 61 12.73 -2.26 6.71
C PHE A 61 12.43 -3.76 6.82
N ALA A 62 12.26 -4.43 5.69
CA ALA A 62 12.02 -5.87 5.67
C ALA A 62 13.19 -6.63 6.29
N HIS A 63 14.41 -6.26 5.94
CA HIS A 63 15.61 -6.89 6.49
C HIS A 63 15.70 -6.69 8.01
N GLN A 64 15.47 -5.47 8.48
CA GLN A 64 15.47 -5.18 9.92
C GLN A 64 14.39 -5.96 10.67
N ALA A 65 13.18 -6.01 10.10
CA ALA A 65 12.08 -6.74 10.74
C ALA A 65 12.39 -8.24 10.87
N LEU A 66 12.95 -8.83 9.82
CA LEU A 66 13.31 -10.26 9.83
C LEU A 66 14.45 -10.57 10.81
N GLN A 67 15.35 -9.62 11.05
CA GLN A 67 16.39 -9.78 12.06
C GLN A 67 15.82 -9.74 13.47
N LEU A 68 14.76 -8.94 13.71
CA LEU A 68 14.10 -8.86 14.99
C LEU A 68 13.26 -10.11 15.27
N ASP A 69 12.56 -10.61 14.26
CA ASP A 69 11.71 -11.81 14.39
C ASP A 69 11.50 -12.44 13.01
N PRO A 70 11.93 -13.71 12.82
CA PRO A 70 11.71 -14.38 11.53
C PRO A 70 10.24 -14.46 11.12
N ASN A 71 9.32 -14.44 12.07
CA ASN A 71 7.89 -14.46 11.79
C ASN A 71 7.39 -13.16 11.15
N ALA A 72 8.23 -12.11 11.12
CA ALA A 72 7.90 -10.89 10.40
C ALA A 72 7.59 -11.16 8.92
N ALA A 73 8.10 -12.25 8.36
CA ALA A 73 7.77 -12.65 6.99
C ALA A 73 6.27 -12.83 6.77
N LEU A 74 5.52 -13.18 7.81
CA LEU A 74 4.06 -13.31 7.74
C LEU A 74 3.36 -11.97 7.50
N LEU A 75 4.05 -10.87 7.75
CA LEU A 75 3.51 -9.51 7.66
C LEU A 75 3.96 -8.78 6.40
N LEU A 76 4.72 -9.45 5.54
CA LEU A 76 5.29 -8.86 4.34
C LEU A 76 4.66 -9.47 3.08
N PRO A 77 4.53 -8.70 2.00
CA PRO A 77 4.76 -7.26 1.88
C PRO A 77 3.63 -6.44 2.50
N CYS A 78 3.84 -5.12 2.65
CA CYS A 78 2.78 -4.22 3.11
C CYS A 78 1.76 -4.02 1.98
N ASN A 79 0.48 -4.18 2.28
CA ASN A 79 -0.57 -4.01 1.30
C ASN A 79 -0.96 -2.54 1.13
N VAL A 80 -1.07 -2.13 -0.12
CA VAL A 80 -1.63 -0.83 -0.51
C VAL A 80 -2.81 -1.11 -1.41
N VAL A 81 -4.00 -0.68 -0.99
CA VAL A 81 -5.27 -1.00 -1.64
C VAL A 81 -5.77 0.19 -2.42
N LEU A 82 -6.20 -0.05 -3.66
CA LEU A 82 -6.78 0.99 -4.52
C LEU A 82 -8.19 0.57 -4.91
N GLU A 83 -9.15 1.50 -4.74
CA GLU A 83 -10.53 1.30 -5.16
C GLU A 83 -11.14 2.62 -5.62
N PRO A 84 -12.15 2.57 -6.52
CA PRO A 84 -12.78 3.80 -6.99
C PRO A 84 -13.44 4.58 -5.85
N ALA A 85 -13.24 5.90 -5.85
CA ALA A 85 -13.94 6.80 -4.96
C ALA A 85 -15.22 7.34 -5.63
N PRO A 86 -16.22 7.79 -4.85
CA PRO A 86 -17.50 8.26 -5.42
C PRO A 86 -17.38 9.40 -6.42
N ASP A 87 -16.34 10.22 -6.31
CA ASP A 87 -16.15 11.40 -7.15
C ASP A 87 -15.37 11.13 -8.46
N GLY A 88 -15.11 9.86 -8.78
CA GLY A 88 -14.34 9.48 -9.95
C GLY A 88 -12.83 9.37 -9.70
N GLY A 89 -12.37 9.73 -8.52
CA GLY A 89 -10.99 9.51 -8.09
C GLY A 89 -10.78 8.09 -7.58
N THR A 90 -9.65 7.88 -6.93
CA THR A 90 -9.28 6.60 -6.35
C THR A 90 -8.93 6.74 -4.89
N ARG A 91 -9.55 5.91 -4.05
CA ARG A 91 -9.20 5.82 -2.64
C ARG A 91 -8.01 4.88 -2.52
N VAL A 92 -7.00 5.33 -1.77
CA VAL A 92 -5.78 4.57 -1.53
C VAL A 92 -5.62 4.37 -0.04
N SER A 93 -5.47 3.11 0.38
CA SER A 93 -5.32 2.75 1.79
C SER A 93 -4.10 1.86 1.94
N ALA A 94 -3.21 2.20 2.87
CA ALA A 94 -2.06 1.36 3.21
C ALA A 94 -2.23 0.82 4.61
N VAL A 95 -1.79 -0.42 4.84
CA VAL A 95 -1.76 -0.96 6.20
C VAL A 95 -0.85 -0.08 7.06
N ASP A 96 -1.27 0.18 8.30
CA ASP A 96 -0.43 0.94 9.24
C ASP A 96 0.55 -0.01 9.91
N PRO A 97 1.86 0.14 9.66
CA PRO A 97 2.85 -0.76 10.26
C PRO A 97 2.81 -0.81 11.79
N ARG A 98 2.40 0.30 12.43
CA ARG A 98 2.29 0.37 13.89
C ARG A 98 1.19 -0.53 14.43
N ALA A 99 0.11 -0.71 13.67
CA ALA A 99 -0.96 -1.63 14.02
C ALA A 99 -0.61 -3.08 13.68
N LEU A 100 0.17 -3.26 12.61
CA LEU A 100 0.58 -4.58 12.13
C LEU A 100 1.66 -5.21 13.02
N MET A 101 2.56 -4.37 13.56
CA MET A 101 3.69 -4.80 14.39
C MET A 101 3.67 -4.04 15.72
N PRO A 102 2.72 -4.37 16.62
CA PRO A 102 2.55 -3.62 17.88
C PRO A 102 3.57 -3.97 18.98
N GLU A 103 4.35 -5.03 18.80
CA GLU A 103 5.32 -5.46 19.80
C GLU A 103 6.40 -4.39 20.01
N PRO A 104 6.86 -4.17 21.27
CA PRO A 104 7.82 -3.10 21.55
C PRO A 104 9.11 -3.16 20.74
N GLU A 105 9.58 -4.35 20.38
CA GLU A 105 10.81 -4.55 19.61
C GLU A 105 10.72 -3.96 18.20
N PHE A 106 9.50 -3.81 17.66
CA PHE A 106 9.27 -3.22 16.34
C PHE A 106 8.94 -1.72 16.39
N ALA A 107 8.84 -1.11 17.58
CA ALA A 107 8.29 0.23 17.72
C ALA A 107 8.96 1.28 16.83
N GLU A 108 10.29 1.35 16.83
CA GLU A 108 11.03 2.33 16.04
C GLU A 108 10.88 2.04 14.54
N LEU A 109 10.97 0.76 14.18
CA LEU A 109 10.85 0.33 12.79
C LEU A 109 9.46 0.63 12.24
N ALA A 110 8.42 0.32 13.02
CA ALA A 110 7.03 0.57 12.64
C ALA A 110 6.76 2.07 12.46
N GLU A 111 7.29 2.92 13.35
CA GLU A 111 7.16 4.37 13.22
C GLU A 111 7.85 4.89 11.95
N SER A 112 9.05 4.42 11.66
CA SER A 112 9.77 4.83 10.46
C SER A 112 9.06 4.38 9.20
N ALA A 113 8.55 3.16 9.18
CA ALA A 113 7.81 2.64 8.04
C ALA A 113 6.49 3.40 7.83
N ALA A 114 5.77 3.69 8.92
CA ALA A 114 4.53 4.46 8.86
C ALA A 114 4.77 5.87 8.32
N ALA A 115 5.85 6.53 8.75
CA ALA A 115 6.21 7.86 8.27
C ALA A 115 6.49 7.85 6.77
N LYS A 116 7.20 6.86 6.26
CA LYS A 116 7.50 6.75 4.83
C LYS A 116 6.27 6.41 4.00
N LEU A 117 5.39 5.54 4.49
CA LEU A 117 4.13 5.25 3.80
C LEU A 117 3.24 6.48 3.77
N THR A 118 3.15 7.22 4.88
CA THR A 118 2.38 8.46 4.94
C THR A 118 2.91 9.47 3.92
N ALA A 119 4.23 9.62 3.83
CA ALA A 119 4.85 10.53 2.86
C ALA A 119 4.55 10.09 1.42
N ALA A 120 4.59 8.79 1.14
CA ALA A 120 4.29 8.27 -0.19
C ALA A 120 2.84 8.54 -0.58
N LEU A 121 1.89 8.30 0.33
CA LEU A 121 0.48 8.54 0.06
C LEU A 121 0.20 10.05 -0.07
N ASP A 122 0.86 10.88 0.72
CA ASP A 122 0.74 12.32 0.61
C ASP A 122 1.22 12.82 -0.76
N THR A 123 2.36 12.32 -1.23
CA THR A 123 2.86 12.62 -2.57
C THR A 123 1.86 12.18 -3.64
N ALA A 124 1.33 10.96 -3.53
CA ALA A 124 0.36 10.43 -4.48
C ALA A 124 -0.94 11.24 -4.51
N SER A 125 -1.36 11.81 -3.38
CA SER A 125 -2.60 12.57 -3.28
C SER A 125 -2.62 13.82 -4.15
N HIS A 126 -1.44 14.30 -4.56
CA HIS A 126 -1.35 15.45 -5.47
C HIS A 126 -1.71 15.06 -6.91
N GLY A 127 -1.81 13.75 -7.22
CA GLY A 127 -2.34 13.24 -8.49
C GLY A 127 -1.50 13.58 -9.70
N THR A 128 -0.20 13.82 -9.54
CA THR A 128 0.66 14.17 -10.64
C THR A 128 1.82 13.19 -10.78
N THR A 129 2.14 12.84 -12.04
CA THR A 129 3.31 12.05 -12.36
C THR A 129 4.32 12.96 -13.04
N GLY A 130 5.56 12.98 -12.56
CA GLY A 130 6.64 13.67 -13.23
C GLY A 130 6.55 15.19 -13.21
N SER A 131 5.89 15.75 -12.27
CA SER A 131 5.85 17.21 -12.09
C SER A 131 6.82 17.68 -11.06
#